data_0cb9cf00f1ab082a179614b823c13c9c
#
_entry.id   0cb9cf00f1ab082a179614b823c13c9c
#
_cell.length_a   1.000
_cell.length_b   1.000
_cell.length_c   1.000
_cell.angle_alpha   90.00
_cell.angle_beta   90.00
_cell.angle_gamma   90.00
#
_symmetry.space_group_name_H-M   'P 1'
#
loop_
_entity.id
_entity.type
_entity.pdbx_description
1 polymer ?
#
loop_
_entity_poly.entity_id
_entity_poly.type
_entity_poly.pdbx_seq_one_letter_code
_entity_poly.pdbx_strand_id
1 'polypeptide(L)'
;MFKSLLPRKKAVALHAVAPAPALPRTDPETLLRRLEWTVIRRLDGLLQGDYRTLFRGFGLDLADLREYQAHDDVRHIDWNVTARLQTPYVREFQEDRQVDAWFLLDLTGSVDFGSQVRKRTVSAEFTGALARLLTRYGNRVGAVLYRGNGADTLIPARGGRRHVLHVLDRMTQPGGAPPAAGVETDLGELLARAQQVMKRRSVVFIVSDFISTPGWGRALEGLARRHEVVAVRLYDTLEVDLPDLGLVVMQDAETGEQLFVDTHD
;
A
#
# COMPACT_ATOMS: atom_id res chain seq x y z
N MET A 1 36.67 57.02 -3.85
CA MET A 1 35.40 57.16 -4.60
C MET A 1 35.38 56.06 -5.68
N PHE A 2 35.03 54.84 -5.26
CA PHE A 2 34.84 53.70 -6.17
C PHE A 2 33.44 53.14 -5.97
N LYS A 3 32.52 53.45 -6.90
CA LYS A 3 31.23 52.83 -7.00
C LYS A 3 31.38 51.51 -7.73
N SER A 4 31.16 50.40 -7.02
CA SER A 4 31.11 49.05 -7.61
C SER A 4 29.84 48.90 -8.46
N LEU A 5 30.02 48.64 -9.74
CA LEU A 5 28.97 48.15 -10.61
C LEU A 5 28.86 46.63 -10.41
N LEU A 6 27.91 46.23 -9.65
CA LEU A 6 27.40 44.80 -9.68
C LEU A 6 26.26 44.74 -10.69
N PRO A 7 26.25 43.81 -11.60
CA PRO A 7 25.11 43.64 -12.50
C PRO A 7 23.90 43.13 -11.71
N ARG A 8 22.78 43.88 -11.79
CA ARG A 8 21.49 43.44 -11.29
C ARG A 8 21.08 42.14 -12.02
N LYS A 9 21.20 41.00 -11.37
CA LYS A 9 20.56 39.76 -11.85
C LYS A 9 19.06 40.04 -11.88
N LYS A 10 18.45 39.94 -13.05
CA LYS A 10 17.01 39.95 -13.24
C LYS A 10 16.44 38.78 -12.40
N ALA A 11 15.62 39.09 -11.43
CA ALA A 11 14.82 38.09 -10.73
C ALA A 11 13.91 37.45 -11.78
N VAL A 12 14.20 36.20 -12.12
CA VAL A 12 13.27 35.36 -12.87
C VAL A 12 12.14 35.09 -11.90
N ALA A 13 10.97 35.64 -12.18
CA ALA A 13 9.75 35.31 -11.44
C ALA A 13 9.44 33.84 -11.74
N LEU A 14 9.80 32.97 -10.82
CA LEU A 14 9.29 31.61 -10.80
C LEU A 14 7.80 31.71 -10.59
N HIS A 15 7.03 31.34 -11.60
CA HIS A 15 5.59 31.17 -11.47
C HIS A 15 5.36 30.15 -10.35
N ALA A 16 4.64 30.59 -9.32
CA ALA A 16 4.11 29.70 -8.32
C ALA A 16 3.44 28.52 -9.06
N VAL A 17 3.96 27.32 -8.86
CA VAL A 17 3.30 26.11 -9.34
C VAL A 17 1.91 26.15 -8.72
N ALA A 18 0.92 26.35 -9.56
CA ALA A 18 -0.48 26.31 -9.13
C ALA A 18 -0.69 25.02 -8.33
N PRO A 19 -1.40 25.05 -7.19
CA PRO A 19 -1.70 23.85 -6.44
C PRO A 19 -2.27 22.83 -7.42
N ALA A 20 -1.66 21.65 -7.45
CA ALA A 20 -2.07 20.60 -8.36
C ALA A 20 -3.58 20.42 -8.27
N PRO A 21 -4.32 20.36 -9.39
CA PRO A 21 -5.78 20.30 -9.38
C PRO A 21 -6.21 19.17 -8.44
N ALA A 22 -7.17 19.48 -7.56
CA ALA A 22 -7.77 18.47 -6.69
C ALA A 22 -8.14 17.26 -7.55
N LEU A 23 -7.68 16.07 -7.16
CA LEU A 23 -7.99 14.85 -7.88
C LEU A 23 -9.50 14.80 -8.12
N PRO A 24 -9.96 14.49 -9.33
CA PRO A 24 -11.35 14.12 -9.52
C PRO A 24 -11.60 12.99 -8.51
N ARG A 25 -12.62 13.14 -7.67
CA ARG A 25 -13.04 12.08 -6.73
C ARG A 25 -13.41 10.88 -7.59
N THR A 26 -12.45 9.98 -7.76
CA THR A 26 -12.72 8.73 -8.45
C THR A 26 -13.64 7.95 -7.53
N ASP A 27 -14.88 7.74 -7.96
CA ASP A 27 -15.82 6.91 -7.22
C ASP A 27 -15.15 5.58 -6.88
N PRO A 28 -15.16 5.15 -5.59
CA PRO A 28 -14.53 3.92 -5.15
C PRO A 28 -14.95 2.70 -5.97
N GLU A 29 -16.18 2.70 -6.48
CA GLU A 29 -16.70 1.63 -7.32
C GLU A 29 -16.07 1.63 -8.71
N THR A 30 -15.84 2.79 -9.29
CA THR A 30 -15.13 2.96 -10.58
C THR A 30 -13.66 2.54 -10.42
N LEU A 31 -13.02 2.90 -9.33
CA LEU A 31 -11.67 2.46 -8.99
C LEU A 31 -11.61 0.92 -8.90
N LEU A 32 -12.52 0.29 -8.15
CA LEU A 32 -12.59 -1.16 -8.02
C LEU A 32 -12.84 -1.89 -9.34
N ARG A 33 -13.74 -1.38 -10.18
CA ARG A 33 -14.00 -1.98 -11.50
C ARG A 33 -12.78 -1.91 -12.40
N ARG A 34 -12.08 -0.77 -12.40
CA ARG A 34 -10.83 -0.59 -13.13
C ARG A 34 -9.75 -1.54 -12.62
N LEU A 35 -9.64 -1.71 -11.30
CA LEU A 35 -8.70 -2.60 -10.65
C LEU A 35 -9.03 -4.07 -10.87
N GLU A 36 -10.29 -4.49 -10.75
CA GLU A 36 -10.72 -5.85 -11.04
C GLU A 36 -10.27 -6.28 -12.44
N TRP A 37 -10.32 -5.38 -13.41
CA TRP A 37 -9.89 -5.65 -14.79
C TRP A 37 -8.36 -5.67 -14.96
N THR A 38 -7.66 -4.75 -14.32
CA THR A 38 -6.21 -4.61 -14.43
C THR A 38 -5.49 -5.69 -13.61
N VAL A 39 -6.02 -6.00 -12.41
CA VAL A 39 -5.44 -6.99 -11.50
C VAL A 39 -5.61 -8.41 -12.02
N ILE A 40 -6.78 -8.77 -12.56
CA ILE A 40 -6.99 -10.10 -13.13
C ILE A 40 -5.96 -10.36 -14.26
N ARG A 41 -5.71 -9.40 -15.13
CA ARG A 41 -4.71 -9.56 -16.20
C ARG A 41 -3.25 -9.56 -15.73
N ARG A 42 -2.91 -8.71 -14.75
CA ARG A 42 -1.54 -8.66 -14.23
C ARG A 42 -1.23 -9.79 -13.26
N LEU A 43 -2.18 -10.18 -12.42
CA LEU A 43 -2.01 -11.30 -11.49
C LEU A 43 -1.94 -12.64 -12.22
N ASP A 44 -2.69 -12.86 -13.30
CA ASP A 44 -2.55 -14.07 -14.11
C ASP A 44 -1.12 -14.20 -14.71
N GLY A 45 -0.46 -13.08 -15.05
CA GLY A 45 0.93 -13.07 -15.49
C GLY A 45 1.96 -13.18 -14.35
N LEU A 46 1.64 -12.63 -13.17
CA LEU A 46 2.52 -12.61 -12.00
C LEU A 46 2.38 -13.86 -11.12
N LEU A 47 1.22 -14.53 -11.13
CA LEU A 47 0.97 -15.78 -10.39
C LEU A 47 1.74 -16.99 -10.91
N GLN A 48 2.43 -16.87 -12.04
CA GLN A 48 3.33 -17.91 -12.55
C GLN A 48 4.73 -17.90 -11.92
N GLY A 49 5.06 -16.92 -11.07
CA GLY A 49 6.37 -16.77 -10.42
C GLY A 49 6.32 -16.88 -8.88
N ASP A 50 7.30 -16.30 -8.23
CA ASP A 50 7.59 -16.35 -6.78
C ASP A 50 6.45 -15.91 -5.82
N TYR A 51 5.38 -15.34 -6.36
CA TYR A 51 4.18 -14.97 -5.58
C TYR A 51 3.45 -16.16 -4.95
N ARG A 52 3.59 -17.37 -5.50
CA ARG A 52 3.06 -18.58 -4.87
C ARG A 52 3.59 -18.79 -3.45
N THR A 53 4.85 -18.43 -3.23
CA THR A 53 5.50 -18.53 -1.91
C THR A 53 4.98 -17.47 -0.94
N LEU A 54 4.76 -16.25 -1.44
CA LEU A 54 4.19 -15.16 -0.65
C LEU A 54 2.76 -15.47 -0.19
N PHE A 55 1.96 -16.07 -1.07
CA PHE A 55 0.56 -16.41 -0.79
C PHE A 55 0.37 -17.73 -0.04
N ARG A 56 1.35 -18.64 -0.01
CA ARG A 56 1.30 -19.84 0.83
C ARG A 56 1.14 -19.53 2.32
N GLY A 57 1.81 -18.47 2.80
CA GLY A 57 1.62 -17.97 4.17
C GLY A 57 0.23 -17.38 4.43
N PHE A 58 -0.51 -16.99 3.38
CA PHE A 58 -1.81 -16.32 3.47
C PHE A 58 -3.01 -17.27 3.53
N GLY A 59 -2.82 -18.59 3.60
CA GLY A 59 -3.94 -19.54 3.50
C GLY A 59 -4.60 -19.53 2.11
N LEU A 60 -3.92 -18.97 1.11
CA LEU A 60 -4.34 -19.02 -0.29
C LEU A 60 -3.74 -20.24 -1.00
N ASP A 61 -3.59 -21.35 -0.30
CA ASP A 61 -3.17 -22.58 -0.94
C ASP A 61 -4.25 -22.96 -1.94
N LEU A 62 -3.91 -22.81 -3.21
CA LEU A 62 -4.56 -23.52 -4.30
C LEU A 62 -4.52 -24.98 -3.89
N ALA A 63 -5.68 -25.60 -3.80
CA ALA A 63 -5.81 -27.01 -3.49
C ALA A 63 -4.72 -27.80 -4.26
N ASP A 64 -3.75 -28.31 -3.54
CA ASP A 64 -2.70 -29.11 -4.15
C ASP A 64 -3.36 -30.41 -4.60
N LEU A 65 -3.18 -30.76 -5.87
CA LEU A 65 -3.70 -31.99 -6.43
C LEU A 65 -2.63 -33.05 -6.22
N ARG A 66 -2.93 -34.04 -5.38
CA ARG A 66 -2.07 -35.21 -5.24
C ARG A 66 -2.79 -36.50 -5.69
N GLU A 67 -2.03 -37.52 -5.97
CA GLU A 67 -2.61 -38.81 -6.26
C GLU A 67 -3.42 -39.35 -5.07
N TYR A 68 -4.56 -39.94 -5.36
CA TYR A 68 -5.45 -40.58 -4.40
C TYR A 68 -4.72 -41.69 -3.64
N GLN A 69 -4.82 -41.72 -2.34
CA GLN A 69 -4.35 -42.78 -1.48
C GLN A 69 -5.53 -43.52 -0.85
N ALA A 70 -5.35 -44.83 -0.53
CA ALA A 70 -6.43 -45.69 -0.08
C ALA A 70 -7.22 -45.23 1.15
N HIS A 71 -6.77 -44.20 1.86
CA HIS A 71 -7.42 -43.64 3.04
C HIS A 71 -8.09 -42.28 2.78
N ASP A 72 -8.04 -41.77 1.54
CA ASP A 72 -8.64 -40.50 1.19
C ASP A 72 -10.15 -40.60 0.98
N ASP A 73 -10.88 -39.54 1.30
CA ASP A 73 -12.32 -39.48 1.02
C ASP A 73 -12.54 -39.33 -0.50
N VAL A 74 -13.21 -40.30 -1.09
CA VAL A 74 -13.55 -40.33 -2.52
C VAL A 74 -14.36 -39.12 -2.99
N ARG A 75 -14.99 -38.38 -2.07
CA ARG A 75 -15.74 -37.14 -2.36
C ARG A 75 -14.84 -35.99 -2.81
N HIS A 76 -13.57 -36.06 -2.44
CA HIS A 76 -12.58 -35.03 -2.78
C HIS A 76 -11.84 -35.35 -4.10
N ILE A 77 -12.19 -36.37 -4.83
CA ILE A 77 -11.60 -36.68 -6.12
C ILE A 77 -11.97 -35.62 -7.14
N ASP A 78 -10.94 -35.04 -7.78
CA ASP A 78 -11.14 -34.14 -8.92
C ASP A 78 -11.30 -35.00 -10.21
N TRP A 79 -12.55 -35.24 -10.58
CA TRP A 79 -12.89 -36.03 -11.74
C TRP A 79 -12.39 -35.44 -13.06
N ASN A 80 -12.21 -34.12 -13.15
CA ASN A 80 -11.70 -33.50 -14.38
C ASN A 80 -10.21 -33.75 -14.58
N VAL A 81 -9.42 -33.71 -13.51
CA VAL A 81 -7.99 -34.00 -13.54
C VAL A 81 -7.78 -35.50 -13.68
N THR A 82 -8.53 -36.29 -12.94
CA THR A 82 -8.54 -37.77 -13.01
C THR A 82 -8.81 -38.27 -14.44
N ALA A 83 -9.78 -37.68 -15.13
CA ALA A 83 -10.10 -38.03 -16.51
C ALA A 83 -8.96 -37.70 -17.50
N ARG A 84 -8.18 -36.64 -17.23
CA ARG A 84 -7.05 -36.23 -18.08
C ARG A 84 -5.81 -37.06 -17.85
N LEU A 85 -5.52 -37.41 -16.59
CA LEU A 85 -4.30 -38.07 -16.19
C LEU A 85 -4.48 -39.61 -16.06
N GLN A 86 -5.71 -40.08 -16.13
CA GLN A 86 -6.11 -41.49 -15.96
C GLN A 86 -5.67 -42.14 -14.64
N THR A 87 -5.37 -41.30 -13.66
CA THR A 87 -5.01 -41.66 -12.30
C THR A 87 -5.88 -40.83 -11.35
N PRO A 88 -6.49 -41.41 -10.31
CA PRO A 88 -7.32 -40.64 -9.38
C PRO A 88 -6.51 -39.54 -8.65
N TYR A 89 -6.95 -38.28 -8.75
CA TYR A 89 -6.38 -37.15 -8.04
C TYR A 89 -7.37 -36.59 -7.04
N VAL A 90 -6.88 -36.33 -5.83
CA VAL A 90 -7.65 -35.73 -4.74
C VAL A 90 -7.24 -34.28 -4.56
N ARG A 91 -8.23 -33.42 -4.36
CA ARG A 91 -8.00 -32.06 -3.86
C ARG A 91 -7.66 -32.13 -2.38
N GLU A 92 -6.45 -31.76 -2.04
CA GLU A 92 -6.04 -31.61 -0.66
C GLU A 92 -6.64 -30.27 -0.14
N PHE A 93 -7.75 -30.37 0.59
CA PHE A 93 -8.30 -29.22 1.30
C PHE A 93 -7.45 -29.02 2.54
N GLN A 94 -6.53 -28.08 2.52
CA GLN A 94 -6.06 -27.52 3.78
C GLN A 94 -7.24 -26.76 4.39
N GLU A 95 -7.51 -26.99 5.67
CA GLU A 95 -8.52 -26.20 6.39
C GLU A 95 -8.24 -24.71 6.15
N ASP A 96 -9.10 -24.05 5.39
CA ASP A 96 -9.08 -22.61 5.15
C ASP A 96 -9.22 -21.89 6.51
N ARG A 97 -8.12 -21.75 7.22
CA ARG A 97 -8.07 -20.86 8.38
C ARG A 97 -8.20 -19.45 7.86
N GLN A 98 -9.40 -18.91 7.97
CA GLN A 98 -9.67 -17.50 7.68
C GLN A 98 -8.60 -16.62 8.35
N VAL A 99 -7.78 -15.97 7.54
CA VAL A 99 -6.70 -15.10 8.01
C VAL A 99 -7.19 -13.66 8.04
N ASP A 100 -6.80 -12.92 9.06
CA ASP A 100 -6.98 -11.47 9.09
C ASP A 100 -5.80 -10.81 8.39
N ALA A 101 -6.09 -10.01 7.38
CA ALA A 101 -5.11 -9.17 6.72
C ALA A 101 -5.30 -7.72 7.14
N TRP A 102 -4.24 -7.04 7.54
CA TRP A 102 -4.28 -5.65 7.96
C TRP A 102 -3.44 -4.78 7.06
N PHE A 103 -4.01 -3.67 6.65
CA PHE A 103 -3.30 -2.62 5.91
C PHE A 103 -2.99 -1.46 6.85
N LEU A 104 -1.71 -1.19 7.07
CA LEU A 104 -1.22 0.00 7.76
C LEU A 104 -0.85 1.00 6.67
N LEU A 105 -1.68 2.01 6.51
CA LEU A 105 -1.63 2.93 5.39
C LEU A 105 -1.18 4.29 5.87
N ASP A 106 -0.01 4.68 5.43
CA ASP A 106 0.49 6.02 5.58
C ASP A 106 -0.21 6.93 4.57
N LEU A 107 -0.90 7.94 5.07
CA LEU A 107 -1.64 8.94 4.30
C LEU A 107 -1.22 10.37 4.69
N THR A 108 0.02 10.55 5.14
CA THR A 108 0.62 11.84 5.45
C THR A 108 0.88 12.68 4.20
N GLY A 109 1.39 13.87 4.35
CA GLY A 109 1.63 14.81 3.26
C GLY A 109 2.62 14.31 2.21
N SER A 110 3.64 13.56 2.64
CA SER A 110 4.67 12.99 1.76
C SER A 110 4.10 12.03 0.71
N VAL A 111 3.01 11.34 1.03
CA VAL A 111 2.32 10.42 0.12
C VAL A 111 1.48 11.14 -0.95
N ASP A 112 1.23 12.44 -0.80
CA ASP A 112 0.56 13.24 -1.83
C ASP A 112 1.49 13.68 -2.98
N PHE A 113 2.79 13.46 -2.83
CA PHE A 113 3.77 13.68 -3.90
C PHE A 113 3.66 12.63 -5.01
N GLY A 114 4.02 13.01 -6.21
CA GLY A 114 4.14 12.14 -7.38
C GLY A 114 4.21 12.95 -8.67
N SER A 115 5.22 12.65 -9.51
CA SER A 115 5.49 13.35 -10.76
C SER A 115 4.49 13.04 -11.87
N GLN A 116 4.11 11.78 -12.01
CA GLN A 116 3.14 11.31 -13.00
C GLN A 116 1.84 10.84 -12.35
N VAL A 117 1.95 10.09 -11.25
CA VAL A 117 0.82 9.57 -10.47
C VAL A 117 1.14 9.75 -9.00
N ARG A 118 0.25 10.30 -8.22
CA ARG A 118 0.45 10.49 -6.78
C ARG A 118 0.63 9.16 -6.07
N LYS A 119 1.57 9.06 -5.14
CA LYS A 119 1.79 7.87 -4.31
C LYS A 119 0.50 7.42 -3.61
N ARG A 120 -0.35 8.35 -3.17
CA ARG A 120 -1.67 8.07 -2.59
C ARG A 120 -2.59 7.28 -3.53
N THR A 121 -2.58 7.60 -4.83
CA THR A 121 -3.37 6.87 -5.83
C THR A 121 -2.85 5.44 -5.99
N VAL A 122 -1.54 5.28 -6.08
CA VAL A 122 -0.89 3.96 -6.17
C VAL A 122 -1.18 3.13 -4.92
N SER A 123 -1.11 3.75 -3.72
CA SER A 123 -1.46 3.11 -2.45
C SER A 123 -2.90 2.61 -2.45
N ALA A 124 -3.86 3.43 -2.92
CA ALA A 124 -5.26 3.04 -2.99
C ALA A 124 -5.50 1.91 -4.01
N GLU A 125 -4.85 1.98 -5.16
CA GLU A 125 -4.92 0.93 -6.19
C GLU A 125 -4.36 -0.40 -5.67
N PHE A 126 -3.18 -0.38 -5.08
CA PHE A 126 -2.56 -1.56 -4.48
C PHE A 126 -3.45 -2.17 -3.39
N THR A 127 -3.88 -1.34 -2.43
CA THR A 127 -4.73 -1.78 -1.31
C THR A 127 -6.05 -2.35 -1.81
N GLY A 128 -6.71 -1.68 -2.74
CA GLY A 128 -7.98 -2.13 -3.31
C GLY A 128 -7.88 -3.47 -4.03
N ALA A 129 -6.83 -3.62 -4.85
CA ALA A 129 -6.56 -4.84 -5.57
C ALA A 129 -6.33 -6.03 -4.61
N LEU A 130 -5.43 -5.84 -3.66
CA LEU A 130 -5.06 -6.90 -2.73
C LEU A 130 -6.19 -7.21 -1.73
N ALA A 131 -6.87 -6.20 -1.19
CA ALA A 131 -8.03 -6.38 -0.32
C ALA A 131 -9.17 -7.13 -1.03
N ARG A 132 -9.41 -6.83 -2.33
CA ARG A 132 -10.39 -7.52 -3.13
C ARG A 132 -10.03 -8.99 -3.34
N LEU A 133 -8.76 -9.26 -3.64
CA LEU A 133 -8.26 -10.63 -3.79
C LEU A 133 -8.44 -11.41 -2.48
N LEU A 134 -7.95 -10.87 -1.36
CA LEU A 134 -8.03 -11.51 -0.05
C LEU A 134 -9.48 -11.81 0.36
N THR A 135 -10.38 -10.85 0.17
CA THR A 135 -11.80 -11.04 0.53
C THR A 135 -12.53 -12.01 -0.41
N ARG A 136 -12.09 -12.16 -1.66
CA ARG A 136 -12.60 -13.16 -2.58
C ARG A 136 -12.30 -14.58 -2.12
N TYR A 137 -11.15 -14.77 -1.46
CA TYR A 137 -10.74 -16.05 -0.86
C TYR A 137 -11.20 -16.22 0.60
N GLY A 138 -12.22 -15.49 1.03
CA GLY A 138 -12.82 -15.66 2.36
C GLY A 138 -12.09 -14.96 3.50
N ASN A 139 -10.95 -14.32 3.25
CA ASN A 139 -10.19 -13.62 4.28
C ASN A 139 -10.86 -12.30 4.71
N ARG A 140 -10.53 -11.83 5.91
CA ARG A 140 -10.99 -10.55 6.43
C ARG A 140 -9.91 -9.50 6.27
N VAL A 141 -10.29 -8.29 5.93
CA VAL A 141 -9.39 -7.16 5.73
C VAL A 141 -9.72 -6.06 6.70
N GLY A 142 -8.74 -5.63 7.48
CA GLY A 142 -8.77 -4.43 8.31
C GLY A 142 -7.80 -3.37 7.81
N ALA A 143 -7.95 -2.13 8.27
CA ALA A 143 -7.01 -1.07 7.95
C ALA A 143 -6.81 -0.10 9.11
N VAL A 144 -5.60 0.43 9.22
CA VAL A 144 -5.26 1.60 10.03
C VAL A 144 -4.80 2.68 9.07
N LEU A 145 -5.53 3.78 9.00
CA LEU A 145 -5.20 4.93 8.17
C LEU A 145 -4.53 5.96 9.06
N TYR A 146 -3.24 6.20 8.84
CA TYR A 146 -2.44 7.16 9.59
C TYR A 146 -2.31 8.46 8.80
N ARG A 147 -2.57 9.59 9.45
CA ARG A 147 -2.59 10.91 8.81
C ARG A 147 -1.65 11.93 9.47
N GLY A 148 -0.99 11.54 10.56
CA GLY A 148 -0.08 12.43 11.29
C GLY A 148 -0.75 13.59 12.04
N ASN A 149 -2.07 13.66 12.04
CA ASN A 149 -2.84 14.77 12.66
C ASN A 149 -3.76 14.33 13.81
N GLY A 150 -3.55 13.11 14.33
CA GLY A 150 -4.41 12.51 15.36
C GLY A 150 -5.79 12.08 14.86
N ALA A 151 -6.14 12.33 13.60
CA ALA A 151 -7.40 11.91 12.97
C ALA A 151 -7.30 10.53 12.32
N ASP A 152 -6.50 9.65 12.90
CA ASP A 152 -6.31 8.30 12.38
C ASP A 152 -7.60 7.51 12.43
N THR A 153 -7.80 6.71 11.41
CA THR A 153 -9.02 5.93 11.27
C THR A 153 -8.71 4.44 11.38
N LEU A 154 -9.37 3.78 12.32
CA LEU A 154 -9.34 2.33 12.44
C LEU A 154 -10.54 1.71 11.73
N ILE A 155 -10.29 0.79 10.81
CA ILE A 155 -11.31 0.01 10.12
C ILE A 155 -11.14 -1.45 10.53
N PRO A 156 -12.08 -2.01 11.33
CA PRO A 156 -11.99 -3.39 11.79
C PRO A 156 -11.99 -4.41 10.65
N ALA A 157 -11.31 -5.56 10.87
CA ALA A 157 -11.23 -6.62 9.88
C ALA A 157 -12.58 -7.24 9.57
N ARG A 158 -13.05 -7.12 8.35
CA ARG A 158 -14.29 -7.70 7.80
C ARG A 158 -14.09 -8.21 6.39
N GLY A 159 -14.97 -9.08 5.93
CA GLY A 159 -14.96 -9.62 4.57
C GLY A 159 -15.94 -8.91 3.65
N GLY A 160 -15.84 -9.26 2.35
CA GLY A 160 -16.82 -8.89 1.34
C GLY A 160 -16.53 -7.57 0.61
N ARG A 161 -17.11 -7.47 -0.60
CA ARG A 161 -16.90 -6.34 -1.54
C ARG A 161 -17.26 -4.97 -0.93
N ARG A 162 -18.36 -4.88 -0.20
CA ARG A 162 -18.79 -3.61 0.44
C ARG A 162 -17.77 -3.09 1.43
N HIS A 163 -17.09 -3.99 2.13
CA HIS A 163 -16.07 -3.61 3.09
C HIS A 163 -14.82 -3.08 2.40
N VAL A 164 -14.39 -3.69 1.29
CA VAL A 164 -13.27 -3.18 0.47
C VAL A 164 -13.59 -1.78 -0.06
N LEU A 165 -14.80 -1.56 -0.56
CA LEU A 165 -15.27 -0.23 -0.98
C LEU A 165 -15.20 0.78 0.17
N HIS A 166 -15.62 0.39 1.38
CA HIS A 166 -15.54 1.25 2.54
C HIS A 166 -14.09 1.62 2.89
N VAL A 167 -13.13 0.67 2.81
CA VAL A 167 -11.71 0.97 3.03
C VAL A 167 -11.23 2.00 2.01
N LEU A 168 -11.51 1.79 0.72
CA LEU A 168 -11.10 2.71 -0.35
C LEU A 168 -11.73 4.09 -0.21
N ASP A 169 -13.02 4.15 0.12
CA ASP A 169 -13.71 5.42 0.37
C ASP A 169 -13.02 6.20 1.50
N ARG A 170 -12.69 5.53 2.61
CA ARG A 170 -11.99 6.15 3.73
C ARG A 170 -10.57 6.61 3.39
N MET A 171 -9.87 5.91 2.50
CA MET A 171 -8.54 6.33 2.00
C MET A 171 -8.62 7.59 1.14
N THR A 172 -9.67 7.72 0.34
CA THR A 172 -9.84 8.84 -0.61
C THR A 172 -10.50 10.07 0.02
N GLN A 173 -11.10 9.94 1.20
CA GLN A 173 -11.66 11.07 1.92
C GLN A 173 -10.56 12.03 2.39
N PRO A 174 -10.79 13.34 2.29
CA PRO A 174 -9.88 14.32 2.88
C PRO A 174 -9.67 14.05 4.37
N GLY A 175 -8.43 14.08 4.82
CA GLY A 175 -8.06 13.71 6.18
C GLY A 175 -8.39 14.70 7.29
N GLY A 176 -9.42 15.52 7.14
CA GLY A 176 -9.67 16.61 8.08
C GLY A 176 -8.75 17.81 7.82
N ALA A 177 -8.46 18.58 8.85
CA ALA A 177 -7.49 19.68 8.75
C ALA A 177 -6.10 19.11 8.38
N PRO A 178 -5.34 19.78 7.51
CA PRO A 178 -3.94 19.38 7.27
C PRO A 178 -3.22 19.30 8.62
N PRO A 179 -2.19 18.41 8.73
CA PRO A 179 -1.34 18.41 9.93
C PRO A 179 -0.83 19.82 10.19
N ALA A 180 -0.66 20.17 11.46
CA ALA A 180 -0.03 21.44 11.79
C ALA A 180 1.33 21.52 11.09
N ALA A 181 1.68 22.67 10.54
CA ALA A 181 2.97 22.85 9.86
C ALA A 181 4.11 22.41 10.80
N GLY A 182 5.03 21.60 10.30
CA GLY A 182 6.16 21.08 11.06
C GLY A 182 5.91 19.75 11.80
N VAL A 183 4.81 19.07 11.55
CA VAL A 183 4.57 17.72 12.07
C VAL A 183 5.12 16.70 11.09
N GLU A 184 6.22 16.07 11.48
CA GLU A 184 6.84 14.99 10.73
C GLU A 184 6.04 13.68 10.90
N THR A 185 6.11 12.81 9.90
CA THR A 185 5.52 11.47 9.97
C THR A 185 6.20 10.63 11.04
N ASP A 186 5.43 10.00 11.93
CA ASP A 186 5.89 9.03 12.92
C ASP A 186 5.31 7.64 12.64
N LEU A 187 6.07 6.80 11.91
CA LEU A 187 5.70 5.40 11.68
C LEU A 187 5.68 4.57 12.97
N GLY A 188 6.41 4.98 14.00
CA GLY A 188 6.38 4.33 15.31
C GLY A 188 4.98 4.39 15.94
N GLU A 189 4.30 5.54 15.83
CA GLU A 189 2.92 5.70 16.29
C GLU A 189 1.96 4.79 15.54
N LEU A 190 2.03 4.76 14.19
CA LEU A 190 1.23 3.86 13.36
C LEU A 190 1.41 2.40 13.76
N LEU A 191 2.65 1.94 13.90
CA LEU A 191 2.98 0.56 14.26
C LEU A 191 2.54 0.21 15.69
N ALA A 192 2.71 1.12 16.65
CA ALA A 192 2.26 0.92 18.03
C ALA A 192 0.73 0.81 18.11
N ARG A 193 0.00 1.65 17.38
CA ARG A 193 -1.45 1.58 17.28
C ARG A 193 -1.91 0.27 16.66
N ALA A 194 -1.24 -0.19 15.61
CA ALA A 194 -1.51 -1.47 14.98
C ALA A 194 -1.37 -2.64 15.97
N GLN A 195 -0.32 -2.65 16.78
CA GLN A 195 -0.12 -3.69 17.82
C GLN A 195 -1.25 -3.73 18.86
N GLN A 196 -1.82 -2.57 19.20
CA GLN A 196 -2.92 -2.50 20.16
C GLN A 196 -4.21 -3.11 19.61
N VAL A 197 -4.44 -2.97 18.32
CA VAL A 197 -5.67 -3.37 17.64
C VAL A 197 -5.66 -4.84 17.22
N MET A 198 -4.53 -5.32 16.73
CA MET A 198 -4.40 -6.66 16.20
C MET A 198 -4.18 -7.68 17.32
N LYS A 199 -5.24 -8.44 17.66
CA LYS A 199 -5.22 -9.43 18.76
C LYS A 199 -4.81 -10.84 18.31
N ARG A 200 -5.00 -11.17 17.02
CA ARG A 200 -4.69 -12.48 16.44
C ARG A 200 -3.52 -12.39 15.50
N ARG A 201 -2.81 -13.50 15.32
CA ARG A 201 -1.79 -13.59 14.28
C ARG A 201 -2.44 -13.25 12.93
N SER A 202 -1.86 -12.30 12.23
CA SER A 202 -2.41 -11.71 11.02
C SER A 202 -1.30 -11.48 10.03
N VAL A 203 -1.67 -11.22 8.79
CA VAL A 203 -0.77 -10.68 7.79
C VAL A 203 -0.91 -9.17 7.78
N VAL A 204 0.20 -8.46 7.76
CA VAL A 204 0.23 -7.00 7.88
C VAL A 204 0.99 -6.41 6.72
N PHE A 205 0.30 -5.59 5.93
CA PHE A 205 0.88 -4.81 4.85
C PHE A 205 1.12 -3.38 5.35
N ILE A 206 2.37 -2.95 5.41
CA ILE A 206 2.73 -1.57 5.73
C ILE A 206 2.99 -0.87 4.40
N VAL A 207 2.18 0.12 4.05
CA VAL A 207 2.26 0.85 2.79
C VAL A 207 2.62 2.31 3.10
N SER A 208 3.86 2.70 2.81
CA SER A 208 4.43 4.02 3.12
C SER A 208 5.60 4.30 2.17
N ASP A 209 6.09 5.51 2.11
CA ASP A 209 7.40 5.83 1.53
C ASP A 209 8.56 5.59 2.52
N PHE A 210 8.23 5.30 3.78
CA PHE A 210 9.17 5.08 4.90
C PHE A 210 10.04 6.32 5.22
N ILE A 211 9.60 7.50 4.82
CA ILE A 211 10.16 8.77 5.27
C ILE A 211 9.49 9.12 6.59
N SER A 212 10.23 9.03 7.68
CA SER A 212 9.66 9.12 9.04
C SER A 212 10.73 9.49 10.05
N THR A 213 10.31 10.04 11.19
CA THR A 213 11.19 10.20 12.34
C THR A 213 11.84 8.87 12.73
N PRO A 214 13.11 8.87 13.17
CA PRO A 214 13.82 7.64 13.52
C PRO A 214 13.23 6.96 14.77
N GLY A 215 13.40 5.65 14.88
CA GLY A 215 13.02 4.88 16.10
C GLY A 215 11.93 3.83 15.89
N TRP A 216 11.23 3.85 14.78
CA TRP A 216 10.15 2.90 14.48
C TRP A 216 10.59 1.43 14.32
N GLY A 217 11.89 1.17 14.16
CA GLY A 217 12.43 -0.20 13.98
C GLY A 217 12.05 -1.15 15.11
N ARG A 218 12.07 -0.71 16.38
CA ARG A 218 11.64 -1.54 17.53
C ARG A 218 10.16 -1.91 17.47
N ALA A 219 9.33 -0.98 17.05
CA ALA A 219 7.89 -1.23 16.88
C ALA A 219 7.64 -2.23 15.75
N LEU A 220 8.39 -2.12 14.65
CA LEU A 220 8.36 -3.07 13.54
C LEU A 220 8.80 -4.48 13.96
N GLU A 221 9.90 -4.61 14.69
CA GLU A 221 10.34 -5.90 15.25
C GLU A 221 9.26 -6.53 16.14
N GLY A 222 8.66 -5.74 17.03
CA GLY A 222 7.56 -6.20 17.88
C GLY A 222 6.37 -6.72 17.10
N LEU A 223 6.05 -6.07 15.98
CA LEU A 223 5.00 -6.48 15.07
C LEU A 223 5.37 -7.78 14.31
N ALA A 224 6.58 -7.86 13.78
CA ALA A 224 7.07 -9.00 13.01
C ALA A 224 7.22 -10.28 13.85
N ARG A 225 7.41 -10.17 15.16
CA ARG A 225 7.42 -11.35 16.06
C ARG A 225 6.06 -12.01 16.21
N ARG A 226 4.96 -11.28 16.01
CA ARG A 226 3.59 -11.76 16.25
C ARG A 226 2.79 -11.94 14.96
N HIS A 227 3.14 -11.23 13.92
CA HIS A 227 2.43 -11.16 12.66
C HIS A 227 3.40 -11.41 11.51
N GLU A 228 2.85 -11.76 10.36
CA GLU A 228 3.61 -11.79 9.11
C GLU A 228 3.55 -10.40 8.49
N VAL A 229 4.72 -9.76 8.34
CA VAL A 229 4.79 -8.35 7.93
C VAL A 229 5.40 -8.24 6.54
N VAL A 230 4.70 -7.51 5.68
CA VAL A 230 5.14 -7.15 4.33
C VAL A 230 5.24 -5.63 4.27
N ALA A 231 6.46 -5.12 4.05
CA ALA A 231 6.70 -3.71 3.83
C ALA A 231 6.59 -3.39 2.33
N VAL A 232 5.73 -2.44 1.98
CA VAL A 232 5.50 -1.96 0.62
C VAL A 232 5.94 -0.52 0.53
N ARG A 233 7.12 -0.29 -0.06
CA ARG A 233 7.65 1.05 -0.22
C ARG A 233 7.05 1.72 -1.47
N LEU A 234 6.47 2.88 -1.26
CA LEU A 234 6.04 3.79 -2.32
C LEU A 234 7.14 4.82 -2.57
N TYR A 235 7.54 4.98 -3.81
CA TYR A 235 8.50 6.03 -4.19
C TYR A 235 8.17 6.59 -5.57
N ASP A 236 8.57 7.82 -5.80
CA ASP A 236 8.54 8.44 -7.12
C ASP A 236 9.95 8.43 -7.72
N THR A 237 10.05 8.35 -9.03
CA THR A 237 11.34 8.34 -9.71
C THR A 237 12.15 9.61 -9.46
N LEU A 238 11.48 10.76 -9.30
CA LEU A 238 12.13 12.03 -8.95
C LEU A 238 12.71 12.09 -7.53
N GLU A 239 12.27 11.20 -6.63
CA GLU A 239 12.86 11.06 -5.28
C GLU A 239 14.18 10.27 -5.30
N VAL A 240 14.42 9.51 -6.37
CA VAL A 240 15.62 8.67 -6.51
C VAL A 240 16.63 9.31 -7.44
N ASP A 241 16.15 9.94 -8.51
CA ASP A 241 16.98 10.53 -9.55
C ASP A 241 16.38 11.87 -9.97
N LEU A 242 17.01 12.95 -9.53
CA LEU A 242 16.60 14.31 -9.88
C LEU A 242 17.20 14.64 -11.25
N PRO A 243 16.37 15.03 -12.24
CA PRO A 243 16.90 15.48 -13.52
C PRO A 243 17.70 16.77 -13.35
N ASP A 244 18.65 16.98 -14.22
CA ASP A 244 19.43 18.22 -14.29
C ASP A 244 18.55 19.39 -14.73
N LEU A 245 18.06 20.15 -13.75
CA LEU A 245 17.17 21.32 -13.91
C LEU A 245 17.85 22.63 -13.48
N GLY A 246 19.12 22.56 -13.05
CA GLY A 246 19.82 23.68 -12.44
C GLY A 246 19.34 23.97 -11.02
N LEU A 247 19.28 25.24 -10.66
CA LEU A 247 18.83 25.67 -9.32
C LEU A 247 17.32 25.60 -9.23
N VAL A 248 16.80 24.68 -8.40
CA VAL A 248 15.37 24.50 -8.13
C VAL A 248 15.02 24.81 -6.68
N VAL A 249 13.79 25.20 -6.44
CA VAL A 249 13.24 25.32 -5.09
C VAL A 249 12.44 24.08 -4.79
N MET A 250 12.88 23.30 -3.82
CA MET A 250 12.14 22.16 -3.30
C MET A 250 11.42 22.57 -2.01
N GLN A 251 10.19 22.14 -1.87
CA GLN A 251 9.42 22.35 -0.65
C GLN A 251 9.12 21.00 -0.01
N ASP A 252 9.45 20.88 1.27
CA ASP A 252 9.09 19.74 2.08
C ASP A 252 7.56 19.67 2.23
N ALA A 253 6.99 18.52 1.95
CA ALA A 253 5.54 18.31 1.94
C ALA A 253 4.92 18.29 3.35
N GLU A 254 5.71 18.04 4.39
CA GLU A 254 5.27 17.94 5.79
C GLU A 254 5.54 19.23 6.56
N THR A 255 6.75 19.75 6.45
CA THR A 255 7.16 20.97 7.19
C THR A 255 6.82 22.25 6.45
N GLY A 256 6.71 22.20 5.12
CA GLY A 256 6.56 23.37 4.27
C GLY A 256 7.86 24.17 4.10
N GLU A 257 8.99 23.68 4.63
CA GLU A 257 10.30 24.32 4.50
C GLU A 257 10.74 24.31 3.03
N GLN A 258 11.36 25.40 2.60
CA GLN A 258 11.85 25.56 1.23
C GLN A 258 13.37 25.51 1.21
N LEU A 259 13.90 24.61 0.40
CA LEU A 259 15.33 24.45 0.15
C LEU A 259 15.66 24.81 -1.29
N PHE A 260 16.78 25.51 -1.50
CA PHE A 260 17.35 25.71 -2.81
C PHE A 260 18.35 24.59 -3.09
N VAL A 261 18.05 23.78 -4.10
CA VAL A 261 18.87 22.64 -4.50
C VAL A 261 19.43 22.92 -5.89
N ASP A 262 20.75 22.78 -6.04
CA ASP A 262 21.39 22.77 -7.35
C ASP A 262 21.43 21.30 -7.82
N THR A 263 20.81 21.02 -8.95
CA THR A 263 20.70 19.67 -9.51
C THR A 263 21.80 19.36 -10.52
N HIS A 264 22.82 20.23 -10.68
CA HIS A 264 23.97 20.01 -11.54
C HIS A 264 25.09 19.17 -10.89
N ASP A 265 25.05 18.91 -9.55
CA ASP A 265 26.06 18.18 -8.80
C ASP A 265 25.67 16.71 -8.59
#